data_6df67a8cb4ff01a068eb8acd49e26c5f
#
_entry.id   6df67a8cb4ff01a068eb8acd49e26c5f
#
_cell.length_a   1.000
_cell.length_b   1.000
_cell.length_c   1.000
_cell.angle_alpha   90.00
_cell.angle_beta   90.00
_cell.angle_gamma   90.00
#
_symmetry.space_group_name_H-M   'P 1'
#
loop_
_entity.id
_entity.type
_entity.pdbx_description
1 polymer ?
#
loop_
_entity_poly.entity_id
_entity_poly.type
_entity_poly.pdbx_seq_one_letter_code
_entity_poly.pdbx_strand_id
1 'polypeptide(L)'
;MLSSRERVLYALNHEEPDRVPIFFGTSGATTMLAPGYEKLKAYLGIDSPTEIFWRGLQYTFMDERVLTWAGTDGRPLMPGAAPAALAHDVSENAYVDGWGSVWERRPGVIYYEVVDSPLRRATIDDLERYPWPDLGHPSRFAGLREKAKAIQDAGYAVVMMSGVSAWEQAYVSHGVENALCDLAADPDFMLALMRKITDQMKAGVIGLLEEAGDYIDVLITGDDLGSQSAPLMSPRMYRRMIKPFHAELYQEIKRRTKAKIFYHSDGNIYPLLGDLIELGIDLLNPVQVSAKDMGDTARLKREFGDKLSFCGAIDTQWALPYGTPDDVRAEVRHRIKDLAPGGGYVLASVHCIQPDVPIANICAMLDEAAKAGRYPLAL
;
A
#
# COMPACT_ATOMS: atom_id res chain seq x y z
N MET A 1 4.17 -28.84 -5.81
CA MET A 1 4.35 -27.54 -5.14
C MET A 1 3.56 -26.51 -5.95
N LEU A 2 2.84 -25.65 -5.28
CA LEU A 2 2.14 -24.55 -5.92
C LEU A 2 3.14 -23.55 -6.51
N SER A 3 2.78 -22.89 -7.62
CA SER A 3 3.48 -21.68 -8.06
C SER A 3 3.29 -20.56 -7.04
N SER A 4 4.10 -19.52 -7.09
CA SER A 4 3.94 -18.34 -6.22
C SER A 4 2.57 -17.67 -6.41
N ARG A 5 2.11 -17.58 -7.66
CA ARG A 5 0.78 -17.04 -7.98
C ARG A 5 -0.34 -17.88 -7.36
N GLU A 6 -0.33 -19.20 -7.56
CA GLU A 6 -1.33 -20.08 -6.97
C GLU A 6 -1.36 -19.96 -5.44
N ARG A 7 -0.18 -19.93 -4.80
CA ARG A 7 -0.05 -19.76 -3.34
C ARG A 7 -0.74 -18.49 -2.84
N VAL A 8 -0.54 -17.36 -3.51
CA VAL A 8 -1.21 -16.09 -3.18
C VAL A 8 -2.72 -16.22 -3.34
N LEU A 9 -3.18 -16.78 -4.46
CA LEU A 9 -4.61 -16.90 -4.74
C LEU A 9 -5.31 -17.85 -3.76
N TYR A 10 -4.69 -19.00 -3.39
CA TYR A 10 -5.22 -19.88 -2.34
C TYR A 10 -5.37 -19.11 -1.03
N ALA A 11 -4.30 -18.45 -0.56
CA ALA A 11 -4.35 -17.69 0.68
C ALA A 11 -5.46 -16.62 0.66
N LEU A 12 -5.57 -15.84 -0.43
CA LEU A 12 -6.57 -14.78 -0.56
C LEU A 12 -8.00 -15.27 -0.83
N ASN A 13 -8.17 -16.56 -1.10
CA ASN A 13 -9.46 -17.25 -1.15
C ASN A 13 -9.82 -17.96 0.17
N HIS A 14 -9.07 -17.68 1.26
CA HIS A 14 -9.25 -18.33 2.55
C HIS A 14 -9.07 -19.85 2.49
N GLU A 15 -8.08 -20.30 1.74
CA GLU A 15 -7.64 -21.68 1.63
C GLU A 15 -6.18 -21.78 2.04
N GLU A 16 -5.80 -22.88 2.72
CA GLU A 16 -4.42 -23.10 3.13
C GLU A 16 -3.56 -23.53 1.94
N PRO A 17 -2.55 -22.73 1.52
CA PRO A 17 -1.59 -23.12 0.49
C PRO A 17 -0.52 -24.09 1.03
N ASP A 18 0.53 -24.34 0.27
CA ASP A 18 1.69 -25.12 0.74
C ASP A 18 2.54 -24.38 1.79
N ARG A 19 2.52 -23.04 1.79
CA ARG A 19 3.06 -22.16 2.83
C ARG A 19 2.38 -20.79 2.81
N VAL A 20 2.52 -20.03 3.87
CA VAL A 20 2.12 -18.60 3.92
C VAL A 20 2.84 -17.83 2.82
N PRO A 21 2.13 -17.06 1.96
CA PRO A 21 2.77 -16.19 0.98
C PRO A 21 3.57 -15.08 1.64
N ILE A 22 4.64 -14.64 0.96
CA ILE A 22 5.50 -13.54 1.40
C ILE A 22 5.39 -12.39 0.40
N PHE A 23 5.08 -11.19 0.90
CA PHE A 23 5.18 -9.94 0.16
C PHE A 23 6.34 -9.11 0.72
N PHE A 24 7.44 -9.08 -0.03
CA PHE A 24 8.60 -8.26 0.24
C PHE A 24 8.99 -7.57 -1.07
N GLY A 25 8.91 -6.24 -1.12
CA GLY A 25 9.17 -5.48 -2.35
C GLY A 25 8.02 -5.48 -3.37
N THR A 26 6.80 -5.81 -2.97
CA THR A 26 5.63 -5.87 -3.87
C THR A 26 4.83 -4.56 -3.91
N SER A 27 5.10 -3.63 -3.01
CA SER A 27 4.44 -2.32 -2.92
C SER A 27 5.28 -1.32 -2.14
N GLY A 28 4.86 -0.05 -2.10
CA GLY A 28 5.47 0.96 -1.24
C GLY A 28 5.52 0.53 0.23
N ALA A 29 4.43 -0.04 0.73
CA ALA A 29 4.34 -0.49 2.12
C ALA A 29 5.19 -1.73 2.44
N THR A 30 5.57 -2.53 1.45
CA THR A 30 6.31 -3.78 1.67
C THR A 30 7.75 -3.74 1.13
N THR A 31 8.22 -2.57 0.65
CA THR A 31 9.57 -2.37 0.13
C THR A 31 10.54 -1.89 1.22
N MET A 32 11.72 -1.49 0.80
CA MET A 32 12.72 -0.83 1.64
C MET A 32 12.99 0.58 1.12
N LEU A 33 13.41 1.46 2.02
CA LEU A 33 13.92 2.76 1.62
C LEU A 33 15.31 2.63 1.00
N ALA A 34 15.61 3.48 0.04
CA ALA A 34 16.84 3.41 -0.75
C ALA A 34 18.12 3.21 0.08
N PRO A 35 18.40 3.95 1.19
CA PRO A 35 19.62 3.72 1.96
C PRO A 35 19.68 2.35 2.67
N GLY A 36 18.53 1.79 3.08
CA GLY A 36 18.43 0.45 3.66
C GLY A 36 18.60 -0.64 2.59
N TYR A 37 18.01 -0.40 1.43
CA TYR A 37 18.08 -1.32 0.30
C TYR A 37 19.51 -1.43 -0.25
N GLU A 38 20.28 -0.33 -0.29
CA GLU A 38 21.70 -0.37 -0.65
C GLU A 38 22.52 -1.27 0.30
N LYS A 39 22.23 -1.22 1.61
CA LYS A 39 22.88 -2.13 2.57
C LYS A 39 22.53 -3.59 2.31
N LEU A 40 21.27 -3.88 1.98
CA LEU A 40 20.83 -5.25 1.65
C LEU A 40 21.49 -5.75 0.36
N LYS A 41 21.54 -4.93 -0.70
CA LYS A 41 22.24 -5.28 -1.95
C LYS A 41 23.71 -5.59 -1.71
N ALA A 42 24.39 -4.73 -0.94
CA ALA A 42 25.80 -4.93 -0.59
C ALA A 42 26.02 -6.25 0.18
N TYR A 43 25.13 -6.57 1.14
CA TYR A 43 25.16 -7.84 1.86
C TYR A 43 24.98 -9.06 0.95
N LEU A 44 24.13 -8.95 -0.07
CA LEU A 44 23.87 -10.01 -1.04
C LEU A 44 24.88 -10.07 -2.20
N GLY A 45 25.84 -9.13 -2.26
CA GLY A 45 26.79 -9.02 -3.35
C GLY A 45 26.14 -8.62 -4.69
N ILE A 46 25.04 -7.85 -4.63
CA ILE A 46 24.30 -7.40 -5.81
C ILE A 46 24.74 -5.97 -6.17
N ASP A 47 25.36 -5.85 -7.34
CA ASP A 47 25.76 -4.56 -7.93
C ASP A 47 24.78 -4.21 -9.05
N SER A 48 23.74 -3.44 -8.73
CA SER A 48 22.78 -2.88 -9.67
C SER A 48 22.35 -1.50 -9.22
N PRO A 49 21.98 -0.57 -10.12
CA PRO A 49 21.40 0.71 -9.74
C PRO A 49 20.17 0.54 -8.88
N THR A 50 19.97 1.45 -7.91
CA THR A 50 18.71 1.50 -7.15
C THR A 50 17.70 2.34 -7.92
N GLU A 51 16.60 1.73 -8.27
CA GLU A 51 15.47 2.40 -8.92
C GLU A 51 14.48 2.88 -7.86
N ILE A 52 14.25 4.20 -7.80
CA ILE A 52 13.27 4.81 -6.89
C ILE A 52 12.00 5.08 -7.70
N PHE A 53 10.88 4.45 -7.32
CA PHE A 53 9.61 4.69 -7.99
C PHE A 53 8.76 5.79 -7.34
N TRP A 54 9.01 6.11 -6.07
CA TRP A 54 8.40 7.25 -5.41
C TRP A 54 9.44 8.09 -4.66
N ARG A 55 9.72 9.27 -5.21
CA ARG A 55 10.73 10.19 -4.70
C ARG A 55 10.40 10.68 -3.30
N GLY A 56 9.13 10.96 -3.01
CA GLY A 56 8.68 11.51 -1.72
C GLY A 56 9.13 10.68 -0.54
N LEU A 57 8.92 9.37 -0.58
CA LEU A 57 9.30 8.45 0.49
C LEU A 57 10.54 7.60 0.17
N GLN A 58 11.22 7.83 -0.96
CA GLN A 58 12.42 7.07 -1.37
C GLN A 58 12.16 5.56 -1.50
N TYR A 59 10.95 5.17 -1.97
CA TYR A 59 10.60 3.79 -2.19
C TYR A 59 11.30 3.20 -3.39
N THR A 60 11.82 1.97 -3.24
CA THR A 60 12.61 1.31 -4.28
C THR A 60 11.88 0.16 -4.96
N PHE A 61 12.04 0.02 -6.28
CA PHE A 61 11.88 -1.27 -6.93
C PHE A 61 13.05 -2.18 -6.55
N MET A 62 12.73 -3.40 -6.17
CA MET A 62 13.77 -4.37 -5.83
C MET A 62 14.22 -5.16 -7.06
N ASP A 63 15.53 -5.40 -7.15
CA ASP A 63 16.13 -6.28 -8.14
C ASP A 63 15.54 -7.68 -8.05
N GLU A 64 15.31 -8.35 -9.19
CA GLU A 64 14.73 -9.68 -9.24
C GLU A 64 15.51 -10.71 -8.41
N ARG A 65 16.83 -10.55 -8.31
CA ARG A 65 17.69 -11.41 -7.46
C ARG A 65 17.36 -11.26 -5.99
N VAL A 66 17.00 -10.05 -5.54
CA VAL A 66 16.56 -9.77 -4.15
C VAL A 66 15.17 -10.37 -3.90
N LEU A 67 14.22 -10.17 -4.84
CA LEU A 67 12.87 -10.74 -4.72
C LEU A 67 12.92 -12.28 -4.70
N THR A 68 13.77 -12.87 -5.52
CA THR A 68 13.99 -14.33 -5.55
C THR A 68 14.63 -14.83 -4.26
N TRP A 69 15.68 -14.15 -3.76
CA TRP A 69 16.32 -14.48 -2.49
C TRP A 69 15.33 -14.40 -1.32
N ALA A 70 14.49 -13.40 -1.30
CA ALA A 70 13.46 -13.23 -0.27
C ALA A 70 12.31 -14.24 -0.36
N GLY A 71 12.22 -15.02 -1.45
CA GLY A 71 11.10 -15.93 -1.69
C GLY A 71 9.76 -15.22 -1.88
N THR A 72 9.79 -13.99 -2.40
CA THR A 72 8.61 -13.16 -2.62
C THR A 72 7.68 -13.77 -3.67
N ASP A 73 6.38 -13.87 -3.35
CA ASP A 73 5.38 -14.54 -4.19
C ASP A 73 4.70 -13.62 -5.21
N GLY A 74 4.85 -12.30 -5.07
CA GLY A 74 4.32 -11.31 -6.03
C GLY A 74 5.43 -10.56 -6.76
N ARG A 75 5.04 -9.90 -7.88
CA ARG A 75 5.88 -8.93 -8.58
C ARG A 75 5.14 -7.62 -8.72
N PRO A 76 5.77 -6.48 -8.36
CA PRO A 76 5.14 -5.17 -8.44
C PRO A 76 5.03 -4.71 -9.89
N LEU A 77 3.92 -4.04 -10.19
CA LEU A 77 3.72 -3.32 -11.44
C LEU A 77 2.96 -2.03 -11.13
N MET A 78 3.21 -0.99 -11.91
CA MET A 78 2.51 0.28 -11.77
C MET A 78 2.33 0.97 -13.13
N PRO A 79 1.30 1.81 -13.29
CA PRO A 79 1.15 2.64 -14.49
C PRO A 79 2.26 3.70 -14.57
N GLY A 80 2.52 4.17 -15.76
CA GLY A 80 3.43 5.29 -16.00
C GLY A 80 2.94 6.60 -15.37
N ALA A 81 3.81 7.61 -15.34
CA ALA A 81 3.45 8.96 -14.89
C ALA A 81 2.33 9.55 -15.74
N ALA A 82 1.42 10.29 -15.10
CA ALA A 82 0.41 11.06 -15.80
C ALA A 82 1.03 12.32 -16.42
N PRO A 83 0.57 12.77 -17.60
CA PRO A 83 0.83 14.14 -18.03
C PRO A 83 0.27 15.11 -16.98
N ALA A 84 1.11 15.99 -16.49
CA ALA A 84 0.75 16.93 -15.45
C ALA A 84 1.47 18.28 -15.67
N ALA A 85 0.68 19.34 -15.89
CA ALA A 85 1.20 20.66 -16.21
C ALA A 85 2.00 21.31 -15.08
N LEU A 86 1.74 20.89 -13.84
CA LEU A 86 2.37 21.50 -12.65
C LEU A 86 3.68 20.82 -12.22
N ALA A 87 3.93 19.57 -12.67
CA ALA A 87 5.09 18.81 -12.23
C ALA A 87 6.42 19.43 -12.71
N HIS A 88 7.30 19.81 -11.78
CA HIS A 88 8.65 20.31 -12.09
C HIS A 88 9.57 20.23 -10.88
N ASP A 89 10.88 20.19 -11.13
CA ASP A 89 11.89 20.32 -10.08
C ASP A 89 12.08 21.79 -9.70
N VAL A 90 12.09 22.08 -8.39
CA VAL A 90 12.39 23.41 -7.83
C VAL A 90 13.87 23.52 -7.48
N SER A 91 14.43 22.47 -6.89
CA SER A 91 15.84 22.34 -6.52
C SER A 91 16.22 20.86 -6.40
N GLU A 92 17.47 20.57 -6.04
CA GLU A 92 17.92 19.21 -5.73
C GLU A 92 17.05 18.54 -4.63
N ASN A 93 16.60 19.34 -3.66
CA ASN A 93 15.85 18.85 -2.50
C ASN A 93 14.38 19.31 -2.48
N ALA A 94 13.85 19.86 -3.57
CA ALA A 94 12.46 20.28 -3.65
C ALA A 94 11.89 20.06 -5.05
N TYR A 95 10.61 19.67 -5.12
CA TYR A 95 9.90 19.52 -6.38
C TYR A 95 8.41 19.81 -6.18
N VAL A 96 7.72 20.13 -7.27
CA VAL A 96 6.26 20.18 -7.35
C VAL A 96 5.78 18.89 -8.01
N ASP A 97 4.84 18.19 -7.37
CA ASP A 97 4.27 16.99 -7.93
C ASP A 97 3.21 17.26 -9.02
N GLY A 98 2.67 16.21 -9.61
CA GLY A 98 1.64 16.32 -10.65
C GLY A 98 0.32 16.92 -10.18
N TRP A 99 0.08 16.98 -8.88
CA TRP A 99 -1.08 17.58 -8.26
C TRP A 99 -0.83 19.03 -7.81
N GLY A 100 0.42 19.52 -7.94
CA GLY A 100 0.81 20.88 -7.59
C GLY A 100 1.30 21.05 -6.15
N SER A 101 1.39 19.99 -5.36
CA SER A 101 1.93 20.06 -4.01
C SER A 101 3.45 20.22 -4.03
N VAL A 102 3.98 21.11 -3.18
CA VAL A 102 5.41 21.34 -3.05
C VAL A 102 6.00 20.42 -2.01
N TRP A 103 6.93 19.60 -2.42
CA TRP A 103 7.65 18.64 -1.59
C TRP A 103 9.08 19.10 -1.35
N GLU A 104 9.54 19.11 -0.10
CA GLU A 104 10.90 19.49 0.27
C GLU A 104 11.52 18.48 1.22
N ARG A 105 12.78 18.16 1.00
CA ARG A 105 13.60 17.33 1.86
C ARG A 105 14.55 18.18 2.68
N ARG A 106 14.41 18.17 3.99
CA ARG A 106 15.28 18.89 4.90
C ARG A 106 16.65 18.20 5.04
N PRO A 107 17.72 18.94 5.34
CA PRO A 107 19.02 18.35 5.61
C PRO A 107 18.97 17.27 6.70
N GLY A 108 19.55 16.10 6.43
CA GLY A 108 19.59 14.98 7.37
C GLY A 108 18.31 14.14 7.45
N VAL A 109 17.26 14.50 6.71
CA VAL A 109 16.01 13.73 6.61
C VAL A 109 15.98 12.95 5.28
N ILE A 110 15.48 11.71 5.31
CA ILE A 110 15.38 10.87 4.11
C ILE A 110 14.16 11.25 3.28
N TYR A 111 13.06 11.57 3.96
CA TYR A 111 11.78 11.86 3.34
C TYR A 111 11.67 13.28 2.83
N TYR A 112 10.87 13.45 1.79
CA TYR A 112 10.31 14.73 1.44
C TYR A 112 9.00 14.93 2.20
N GLU A 113 8.75 16.15 2.65
CA GLU A 113 7.52 16.56 3.32
C GLU A 113 6.78 17.56 2.44
N VAL A 114 5.45 17.55 2.47
CA VAL A 114 4.64 18.57 1.81
C VAL A 114 4.78 19.87 2.60
N VAL A 115 5.40 20.88 1.99
CA VAL A 115 5.61 22.20 2.60
C VAL A 115 4.62 23.25 2.12
N ASP A 116 3.98 23.02 0.97
CA ASP A 116 2.87 23.83 0.48
C ASP A 116 1.84 22.98 -0.28
N SER A 117 0.58 23.25 -0.01
CA SER A 117 -0.58 22.57 -0.58
C SER A 117 -1.31 23.52 -1.52
N PRO A 118 -1.46 23.18 -2.82
CA PRO A 118 -1.91 24.13 -3.85
C PRO A 118 -3.35 24.63 -3.64
N LEU A 119 -4.17 23.85 -2.97
CA LEU A 119 -5.59 24.16 -2.76
C LEU A 119 -5.89 24.61 -1.31
N ARG A 120 -4.87 24.98 -0.54
CA ARG A 120 -5.02 25.38 0.88
C ARG A 120 -5.99 26.52 1.10
N ARG A 121 -6.14 27.43 0.13
CA ARG A 121 -7.00 28.61 0.17
C ARG A 121 -7.96 28.67 -1.02
N ALA A 122 -8.15 27.56 -1.71
CA ALA A 122 -9.01 27.48 -2.88
C ALA A 122 -10.48 27.60 -2.50
N THR A 123 -11.25 28.16 -3.40
CA THR A 123 -12.72 28.13 -3.38
C THR A 123 -13.24 27.01 -4.30
N ILE A 124 -14.55 26.71 -4.24
CA ILE A 124 -15.15 25.74 -5.17
C ILE A 124 -14.95 26.15 -6.62
N ASP A 125 -15.05 27.46 -6.94
CA ASP A 125 -14.81 27.96 -8.29
C ASP A 125 -13.36 27.76 -8.77
N ASP A 126 -12.39 27.74 -7.86
CA ASP A 126 -11.00 27.47 -8.20
C ASP A 126 -10.80 26.01 -8.56
N LEU A 127 -11.55 25.07 -7.95
CA LEU A 127 -11.50 23.65 -8.29
C LEU A 127 -11.91 23.37 -9.75
N GLU A 128 -12.84 24.17 -10.31
CA GLU A 128 -13.28 24.03 -11.69
C GLU A 128 -12.19 24.41 -12.71
N ARG A 129 -11.30 25.33 -12.34
CA ARG A 129 -10.24 25.86 -13.22
C ARG A 129 -8.88 25.22 -12.95
N TYR A 130 -8.79 24.39 -11.89
CA TYR A 130 -7.53 23.78 -11.51
C TYR A 130 -7.03 22.80 -12.60
N PRO A 131 -5.74 22.83 -12.95
CA PRO A 131 -5.16 21.98 -13.98
C PRO A 131 -4.89 20.57 -13.43
N TRP A 132 -5.94 19.80 -13.18
CA TRP A 132 -5.86 18.45 -12.68
C TRP A 132 -4.96 17.55 -13.54
N PRO A 133 -4.19 16.61 -12.95
CA PRO A 133 -3.40 15.65 -13.74
C PRO A 133 -4.34 14.71 -14.52
N ASP A 134 -3.99 14.42 -15.78
CA ASP A 134 -4.76 13.45 -16.58
C ASP A 134 -4.38 12.02 -16.22
N LEU A 135 -5.02 11.47 -15.16
CA LEU A 135 -4.78 10.11 -14.73
C LEU A 135 -5.34 9.06 -15.71
N GLY A 136 -6.27 9.44 -16.59
CA GLY A 136 -6.83 8.59 -17.63
C GLY A 136 -6.02 8.52 -18.93
N HIS A 137 -4.91 9.27 -19.03
CA HIS A 137 -4.15 9.36 -20.28
C HIS A 137 -3.58 8.00 -20.72
N PRO A 138 -3.82 7.56 -21.98
CA PRO A 138 -3.45 6.22 -22.45
C PRO A 138 -1.95 5.89 -22.34
N SER A 139 -1.06 6.90 -22.44
CA SER A 139 0.39 6.67 -22.34
C SER A 139 0.83 6.04 -21.01
N ARG A 140 0.02 6.20 -19.95
CA ARG A 140 0.29 5.61 -18.64
C ARG A 140 0.20 4.09 -18.62
N PHE A 141 -0.60 3.54 -19.51
CA PHE A 141 -0.97 2.12 -19.48
C PHE A 141 -0.23 1.30 -20.54
N ALA A 142 0.49 1.97 -21.45
CA ALA A 142 1.18 1.32 -22.56
C ALA A 142 2.11 0.19 -22.09
N GLY A 143 1.92 -1.02 -22.62
CA GLY A 143 2.73 -2.20 -22.33
C GLY A 143 2.47 -2.84 -20.96
N LEU A 144 1.45 -2.41 -20.20
CA LEU A 144 1.13 -3.03 -18.90
C LEU A 144 0.60 -4.45 -19.05
N ARG A 145 -0.22 -4.70 -20.07
CA ARG A 145 -0.76 -6.05 -20.38
C ARG A 145 0.36 -7.06 -20.59
N GLU A 146 1.32 -6.72 -21.43
CA GLU A 146 2.45 -7.60 -21.76
C GLU A 146 3.32 -7.88 -20.53
N LYS A 147 3.59 -6.85 -19.73
CA LYS A 147 4.35 -6.98 -18.48
C LYS A 147 3.61 -7.83 -17.46
N ALA A 148 2.31 -7.57 -17.25
CA ALA A 148 1.49 -8.35 -16.32
C ALA A 148 1.41 -9.82 -16.74
N LYS A 149 1.19 -10.09 -18.05
CA LYS A 149 1.20 -11.44 -18.59
C LYS A 149 2.52 -12.14 -18.38
N ALA A 150 3.64 -11.49 -18.63
CA ALA A 150 4.97 -12.06 -18.43
C ALA A 150 5.23 -12.46 -16.96
N ILE A 151 4.75 -11.67 -16.00
CA ILE A 151 4.81 -11.98 -14.56
C ILE A 151 4.01 -13.25 -14.25
N GLN A 152 2.78 -13.36 -14.77
CA GLN A 152 1.95 -14.56 -14.57
C GLN A 152 2.55 -15.80 -15.24
N ASP A 153 3.06 -15.66 -16.47
CA ASP A 153 3.73 -16.75 -17.20
C ASP A 153 4.98 -17.27 -16.45
N ALA A 154 5.65 -16.39 -15.69
CA ALA A 154 6.75 -16.75 -14.79
C ALA A 154 6.28 -17.38 -13.45
N GLY A 155 4.98 -17.49 -13.21
CA GLY A 155 4.39 -18.15 -12.04
C GLY A 155 4.26 -17.26 -10.80
N TYR A 156 4.39 -15.93 -10.94
CA TYR A 156 4.24 -14.98 -9.84
C TYR A 156 2.88 -14.27 -9.87
N ALA A 157 2.39 -13.84 -8.71
CA ALA A 157 1.22 -12.97 -8.62
C ALA A 157 1.56 -11.55 -9.10
N VAL A 158 0.69 -10.98 -9.92
CA VAL A 158 0.78 -9.58 -10.36
C VAL A 158 0.20 -8.68 -9.28
N VAL A 159 1.05 -7.87 -8.65
CA VAL A 159 0.66 -6.89 -7.62
C VAL A 159 0.71 -5.50 -8.25
N MET A 160 -0.45 -4.98 -8.62
CA MET A 160 -0.58 -3.71 -9.33
C MET A 160 -0.78 -2.55 -8.36
N MET A 161 0.13 -1.61 -8.32
CA MET A 161 0.01 -0.34 -7.59
C MET A 161 -0.80 0.64 -8.42
N SER A 162 -2.08 0.81 -8.09
CA SER A 162 -3.01 1.62 -8.91
C SER A 162 -2.86 3.13 -8.72
N GLY A 163 -2.35 3.56 -7.57
CA GLY A 163 -2.32 4.97 -7.16
C GLY A 163 -3.69 5.51 -6.70
N VAL A 164 -4.66 4.62 -6.43
CA VAL A 164 -5.98 5.04 -5.91
C VAL A 164 -5.87 5.32 -4.42
N SER A 165 -5.98 6.61 -4.06
CA SER A 165 -5.87 7.15 -2.70
C SER A 165 -6.58 8.51 -2.66
N ALA A 166 -7.93 8.51 -2.59
CA ALA A 166 -8.72 9.71 -2.84
C ALA A 166 -8.73 10.68 -1.65
N TRP A 167 -8.86 10.16 -0.43
CA TRP A 167 -8.84 10.98 0.78
C TRP A 167 -7.43 11.53 1.06
N GLU A 168 -6.42 10.69 0.92
CA GLU A 168 -5.03 11.13 1.13
C GLU A 168 -4.64 12.21 0.13
N GLN A 169 -5.00 12.06 -1.14
CA GLN A 169 -4.76 13.10 -2.13
C GLN A 169 -5.51 14.40 -1.80
N ALA A 170 -6.73 14.31 -1.24
CA ALA A 170 -7.49 15.49 -0.83
C ALA A 170 -6.77 16.25 0.30
N TYR A 171 -6.31 15.55 1.34
CA TYR A 171 -5.62 16.24 2.42
C TYR A 171 -4.20 16.71 2.04
N VAL A 172 -3.51 16.02 1.13
CA VAL A 172 -2.23 16.51 0.59
C VAL A 172 -2.44 17.80 -0.22
N SER A 173 -3.47 17.86 -1.05
CA SER A 173 -3.75 19.02 -1.89
C SER A 173 -4.30 20.22 -1.12
N HIS A 174 -5.07 20.02 -0.06
CA HIS A 174 -5.70 21.10 0.75
C HIS A 174 -4.91 21.43 2.04
N GLY A 175 -4.00 20.57 2.44
CA GLY A 175 -3.31 20.56 3.73
C GLY A 175 -4.05 19.72 4.75
N VAL A 176 -3.32 18.86 5.47
CA VAL A 176 -3.88 17.87 6.41
C VAL A 176 -4.76 18.52 7.47
N GLU A 177 -4.29 19.62 8.09
CA GLU A 177 -5.02 20.33 9.12
C GLU A 177 -6.34 20.92 8.56
N ASN A 178 -6.26 21.62 7.42
CA ASN A 178 -7.44 22.20 6.77
C ASN A 178 -8.45 21.12 6.42
N ALA A 179 -8.00 20.03 5.75
CA ALA A 179 -8.89 18.97 5.33
C ALA A 179 -9.64 18.32 6.50
N LEU A 180 -8.97 18.07 7.64
CA LEU A 180 -9.60 17.53 8.83
C LEU A 180 -10.58 18.51 9.47
N CYS A 181 -10.25 19.80 9.52
CA CYS A 181 -11.14 20.84 10.04
C CYS A 181 -12.37 21.04 9.14
N ASP A 182 -12.15 21.09 7.83
CA ASP A 182 -13.18 21.45 6.85
C ASP A 182 -14.16 20.30 6.56
N LEU A 183 -13.84 19.06 6.95
CA LEU A 183 -14.87 18.00 7.03
C LEU A 183 -16.10 18.43 7.86
N ALA A 184 -15.92 19.35 8.80
CA ALA A 184 -16.99 19.86 9.65
C ALA A 184 -17.29 21.35 9.41
N ALA A 185 -16.27 22.17 9.12
CA ALA A 185 -16.39 23.62 8.99
C ALA A 185 -16.84 24.06 7.58
N ASP A 186 -16.36 23.38 6.54
CA ASP A 186 -16.76 23.61 5.13
C ASP A 186 -16.97 22.28 4.38
N PRO A 187 -18.01 21.50 4.74
CA PRO A 187 -18.26 20.21 4.13
C PRO A 187 -18.57 20.31 2.63
N ASP A 188 -19.11 21.42 2.15
CA ASP A 188 -19.42 21.59 0.72
C ASP A 188 -18.16 21.70 -0.12
N PHE A 189 -17.15 22.45 0.35
CA PHE A 189 -15.84 22.49 -0.29
C PHE A 189 -15.18 21.10 -0.31
N MET A 190 -15.17 20.41 0.84
CA MET A 190 -14.55 19.07 0.93
C MET A 190 -15.23 18.06 0.01
N LEU A 191 -16.55 18.08 -0.10
CA LEU A 191 -17.28 17.20 -1.03
C LEU A 191 -16.95 17.53 -2.49
N ALA A 192 -16.83 18.83 -2.85
CA ALA A 192 -16.44 19.25 -4.19
C ALA A 192 -14.99 18.81 -4.50
N LEU A 193 -14.05 18.98 -3.57
CA LEU A 193 -12.66 18.54 -3.69
C LEU A 193 -12.57 17.02 -3.87
N MET A 194 -13.23 16.26 -3.00
CA MET A 194 -13.29 14.79 -3.09
C MET A 194 -13.87 14.31 -4.42
N ARG A 195 -14.91 15.01 -4.96
CA ARG A 195 -15.49 14.71 -6.26
C ARG A 195 -14.44 14.85 -7.37
N LYS A 196 -13.74 15.98 -7.44
CA LYS A 196 -12.73 16.24 -8.47
C LYS A 196 -11.60 15.20 -8.44
N ILE A 197 -11.07 14.90 -7.26
CA ILE A 197 -10.00 13.92 -7.10
C ILE A 197 -10.49 12.51 -7.46
N THR A 198 -11.68 12.13 -6.98
CA THR A 198 -12.27 10.82 -7.29
C THR A 198 -12.49 10.63 -8.78
N ASP A 199 -12.93 11.66 -9.50
CA ASP A 199 -13.13 11.60 -10.96
C ASP A 199 -11.80 11.33 -11.69
N GLN A 200 -10.69 11.97 -11.26
CA GLN A 200 -9.36 11.69 -11.83
C GLN A 200 -8.91 10.26 -11.53
N MET A 201 -9.04 9.81 -10.28
CA MET A 201 -8.64 8.45 -9.89
C MET A 201 -9.47 7.38 -10.59
N LYS A 202 -10.76 7.64 -10.76
CA LYS A 202 -11.66 6.77 -11.48
C LYS A 202 -11.27 6.66 -12.96
N ALA A 203 -10.95 7.77 -13.63
CA ALA A 203 -10.43 7.74 -14.99
C ALA A 203 -9.14 6.91 -15.09
N GLY A 204 -8.22 7.10 -14.13
CA GLY A 204 -6.95 6.36 -14.06
C GLY A 204 -7.14 4.85 -13.87
N VAL A 205 -7.99 4.44 -12.93
CA VAL A 205 -8.20 3.02 -12.66
C VAL A 205 -9.00 2.34 -13.78
N ILE A 206 -9.91 3.03 -14.43
CA ILE A 206 -10.63 2.50 -15.62
C ILE A 206 -9.63 2.17 -16.73
N GLY A 207 -8.78 3.14 -17.15
CA GLY A 207 -7.79 2.91 -18.19
C GLY A 207 -6.79 1.80 -17.84
N LEU A 208 -6.36 1.73 -16.60
CA LEU A 208 -5.52 0.65 -16.10
C LEU A 208 -6.18 -0.72 -16.25
N LEU A 209 -7.45 -0.86 -15.82
CA LEU A 209 -8.17 -2.13 -15.84
C LEU A 209 -8.63 -2.54 -17.22
N GLU A 210 -8.92 -1.62 -18.13
CA GLU A 210 -9.17 -1.90 -19.54
C GLU A 210 -7.93 -2.46 -20.24
N GLU A 211 -6.74 -1.96 -19.88
CA GLU A 211 -5.48 -2.45 -20.45
C GLU A 211 -5.05 -3.78 -19.84
N ALA A 212 -5.01 -3.92 -18.51
CA ALA A 212 -4.35 -5.04 -17.86
C ALA A 212 -5.22 -5.82 -16.86
N GLY A 213 -6.49 -5.47 -16.68
CA GLY A 213 -7.34 -5.98 -15.59
C GLY A 213 -7.46 -7.51 -15.49
N ASP A 214 -7.40 -8.22 -16.62
CA ASP A 214 -7.47 -9.69 -16.70
C ASP A 214 -6.19 -10.38 -16.13
N TYR A 215 -5.09 -9.65 -16.05
CA TYR A 215 -3.79 -10.16 -15.61
C TYR A 215 -3.40 -9.68 -14.21
N ILE A 216 -4.24 -8.90 -13.53
CA ILE A 216 -3.96 -8.42 -12.17
C ILE A 216 -4.52 -9.42 -11.17
N ASP A 217 -3.67 -9.89 -10.23
CA ASP A 217 -4.10 -10.77 -9.15
C ASP A 217 -4.45 -9.96 -7.88
N VAL A 218 -3.67 -8.92 -7.58
CA VAL A 218 -3.86 -8.02 -6.44
C VAL A 218 -3.77 -6.58 -6.92
N LEU A 219 -4.79 -5.78 -6.65
CA LEU A 219 -4.84 -4.35 -6.96
C LEU A 219 -4.67 -3.55 -5.67
N ILE A 220 -3.57 -2.82 -5.55
CA ILE A 220 -3.28 -1.99 -4.39
C ILE A 220 -4.01 -0.66 -4.51
N THR A 221 -4.75 -0.35 -3.47
CA THR A 221 -5.42 0.92 -3.21
C THR A 221 -5.16 1.30 -1.75
N GLY A 222 -5.55 2.48 -1.32
CA GLY A 222 -5.45 2.83 0.10
C GLY A 222 -5.82 4.27 0.35
N ASP A 223 -6.01 4.56 1.61
CA ASP A 223 -6.11 5.90 2.18
C ASP A 223 -5.82 5.78 3.68
N ASP A 224 -4.93 6.60 4.21
CA ASP A 224 -4.68 6.64 5.64
C ASP A 224 -5.87 7.24 6.38
N LEU A 225 -6.54 6.35 7.13
CA LEU A 225 -7.73 6.67 7.91
C LEU A 225 -7.48 6.66 9.42
N GLY A 226 -6.29 6.21 9.86
CA GLY A 226 -5.97 5.97 11.26
C GLY A 226 -4.81 6.81 11.80
N SER A 227 -4.83 7.00 13.10
CA SER A 227 -3.68 7.41 13.93
C SER A 227 -3.28 6.26 14.84
N GLN A 228 -2.26 6.42 15.68
CA GLN A 228 -1.84 5.37 16.63
C GLN A 228 -2.96 4.96 17.60
N SER A 229 -3.90 5.84 17.91
CA SER A 229 -4.91 5.60 18.94
C SER A 229 -6.35 5.47 18.45
N ALA A 230 -6.68 6.07 17.30
CA ALA A 230 -8.05 6.15 16.78
C ALA A 230 -8.06 6.46 15.28
N PRO A 231 -9.18 6.27 14.58
CA PRO A 231 -9.37 6.86 13.25
C PRO A 231 -9.17 8.38 13.25
N LEU A 232 -8.69 8.94 12.13
CA LEU A 232 -8.49 10.39 11.95
C LEU A 232 -9.79 11.19 12.04
N MET A 233 -10.91 10.52 11.79
CA MET A 233 -12.24 11.07 11.90
C MET A 233 -13.20 10.06 12.52
N SER A 234 -14.33 10.51 13.07
CA SER A 234 -15.33 9.58 13.60
C SER A 234 -15.88 8.65 12.50
N PRO A 235 -16.28 7.40 12.83
CA PRO A 235 -16.91 6.51 11.84
C PRO A 235 -18.14 7.14 11.17
N ARG A 236 -18.89 7.99 11.89
CA ARG A 236 -20.03 8.74 11.32
C ARG A 236 -19.59 9.75 10.27
N MET A 237 -18.48 10.46 10.52
CA MET A 237 -17.90 11.42 9.56
C MET A 237 -17.37 10.69 8.33
N TYR A 238 -16.61 9.60 8.50
CA TYR A 238 -16.15 8.74 7.42
C TYR A 238 -17.30 8.28 6.51
N ARG A 239 -18.38 7.72 7.10
CA ARG A 239 -19.56 7.23 6.36
C ARG A 239 -20.30 8.34 5.62
N ARG A 240 -20.26 9.56 6.14
CA ARG A 240 -20.92 10.73 5.51
C ARG A 240 -20.08 11.36 4.41
N MET A 241 -18.77 11.53 4.63
CA MET A 241 -17.93 12.41 3.83
C MET A 241 -16.99 11.68 2.87
N ILE A 242 -16.52 10.47 3.24
CA ILE A 242 -15.46 9.75 2.49
C ILE A 242 -15.98 8.45 1.88
N LYS A 243 -16.65 7.60 2.65
CA LYS A 243 -17.15 6.30 2.21
C LYS A 243 -17.95 6.32 0.89
N PRO A 244 -18.79 7.33 0.57
CA PRO A 244 -19.49 7.38 -0.71
C PRO A 244 -18.55 7.41 -1.93
N PHE A 245 -17.43 8.13 -1.84
CA PHE A 245 -16.41 8.20 -2.89
C PHE A 245 -15.62 6.88 -3.01
N HIS A 246 -15.27 6.28 -1.88
CA HIS A 246 -14.71 4.93 -1.86
C HIS A 246 -15.66 3.90 -2.51
N ALA A 247 -16.94 3.95 -2.16
CA ALA A 247 -17.94 3.04 -2.73
C ALA A 247 -18.01 3.15 -4.25
N GLU A 248 -17.98 4.37 -4.79
CA GLU A 248 -17.99 4.59 -6.24
C GLU A 248 -16.73 4.00 -6.91
N LEU A 249 -15.53 4.25 -6.34
CA LEU A 249 -14.27 3.72 -6.86
C LEU A 249 -14.24 2.20 -6.82
N TYR A 250 -14.59 1.59 -5.68
CA TYR A 250 -14.52 0.13 -5.52
C TYR A 250 -15.59 -0.62 -6.31
N GLN A 251 -16.78 -0.07 -6.48
CA GLN A 251 -17.80 -0.61 -7.39
C GLN A 251 -17.28 -0.62 -8.83
N GLU A 252 -16.61 0.46 -9.26
CA GLU A 252 -16.03 0.56 -10.57
C GLU A 252 -14.91 -0.46 -10.80
N ILE A 253 -14.04 -0.65 -9.81
CA ILE A 253 -12.97 -1.66 -9.84
C ILE A 253 -13.57 -3.07 -9.92
N LYS A 254 -14.46 -3.43 -8.99
CA LYS A 254 -15.06 -4.77 -8.91
C LYS A 254 -15.83 -5.18 -10.16
N ARG A 255 -16.38 -4.19 -10.91
CA ARG A 255 -17.09 -4.43 -12.14
C ARG A 255 -16.17 -4.81 -13.31
N ARG A 256 -14.87 -4.43 -13.25
CA ARG A 256 -13.90 -4.59 -14.35
C ARG A 256 -12.86 -5.66 -14.15
N THR A 257 -12.63 -6.11 -12.93
CA THR A 257 -11.61 -7.11 -12.64
C THR A 257 -12.04 -8.07 -11.54
N LYS A 258 -11.42 -9.26 -11.54
CA LYS A 258 -11.50 -10.24 -10.45
C LYS A 258 -10.35 -10.12 -9.46
N ALA A 259 -9.45 -9.15 -9.67
CA ALA A 259 -8.33 -8.90 -8.78
C ALA A 259 -8.80 -8.69 -7.34
N LYS A 260 -8.05 -9.21 -6.38
CA LYS A 260 -8.27 -8.95 -4.95
C LYS A 260 -7.89 -7.51 -4.64
N ILE A 261 -8.78 -6.76 -4.00
CA ILE A 261 -8.51 -5.39 -3.60
C ILE A 261 -7.73 -5.39 -2.30
N PHE A 262 -6.48 -4.94 -2.38
CA PHE A 262 -5.61 -4.66 -1.26
C PHE A 262 -5.85 -3.20 -0.83
N TYR A 263 -6.21 -2.99 0.43
CA TYR A 263 -6.42 -1.67 0.99
C TYR A 263 -5.34 -1.36 2.03
N HIS A 264 -4.56 -0.31 1.76
CA HIS A 264 -3.57 0.20 2.69
C HIS A 264 -4.18 1.31 3.55
N SER A 265 -4.00 1.21 4.87
CA SER A 265 -4.29 2.29 5.80
C SER A 265 -3.52 2.07 7.10
N ASP A 266 -2.65 2.99 7.42
CA ASP A 266 -1.93 2.97 8.70
C ASP A 266 -2.83 3.32 9.88
N GLY A 267 -2.38 2.96 11.07
CA GLY A 267 -2.98 3.32 12.34
C GLY A 267 -4.11 2.39 12.81
N ASN A 268 -4.82 2.87 13.83
CA ASN A 268 -5.96 2.18 14.40
C ASN A 268 -7.23 2.45 13.58
N ILE A 269 -7.50 1.59 12.63
CA ILE A 269 -8.71 1.62 11.80
C ILE A 269 -9.72 0.53 12.18
N TYR A 270 -9.51 -0.15 13.31
CA TYR A 270 -10.40 -1.21 13.79
C TYR A 270 -11.90 -0.83 13.74
N PRO A 271 -12.32 0.40 14.16
CA PRO A 271 -13.73 0.80 14.09
C PRO A 271 -14.31 0.93 12.67
N LEU A 272 -13.46 0.92 11.63
CA LEU A 272 -13.83 1.10 10.22
C LEU A 272 -13.76 -0.21 9.42
N LEU A 273 -13.24 -1.31 10.00
CA LEU A 273 -13.04 -2.58 9.26
C LEU A 273 -14.34 -3.12 8.68
N GLY A 274 -15.46 -3.02 9.40
CA GLY A 274 -16.77 -3.39 8.88
C GLY A 274 -17.18 -2.57 7.65
N ASP A 275 -16.90 -1.27 7.66
CA ASP A 275 -17.18 -0.38 6.53
C ASP A 275 -16.32 -0.73 5.31
N LEU A 276 -15.04 -1.10 5.50
CA LEU A 276 -14.14 -1.52 4.42
C LEU A 276 -14.59 -2.85 3.81
N ILE A 277 -15.02 -3.81 4.63
CA ILE A 277 -15.59 -5.08 4.16
C ILE A 277 -16.85 -4.84 3.31
N GLU A 278 -17.74 -3.93 3.73
CA GLU A 278 -18.92 -3.55 2.95
C GLU A 278 -18.57 -2.94 1.59
N LEU A 279 -17.43 -2.26 1.48
CA LEU A 279 -16.90 -1.73 0.22
C LEU A 279 -16.33 -2.82 -0.70
N GLY A 280 -16.17 -4.05 -0.20
CA GLY A 280 -15.61 -5.18 -0.94
C GLY A 280 -14.10 -5.23 -0.94
N ILE A 281 -13.44 -4.70 0.10
CA ILE A 281 -12.00 -4.89 0.31
C ILE A 281 -11.74 -6.34 0.64
N ASP A 282 -10.75 -6.96 -0.03
CA ASP A 282 -10.39 -8.36 0.14
C ASP A 282 -9.20 -8.56 1.08
N LEU A 283 -8.26 -7.59 1.13
CA LEU A 283 -6.99 -7.72 1.83
C LEU A 283 -6.62 -6.40 2.52
N LEU A 284 -6.50 -6.44 3.84
CA LEU A 284 -6.08 -5.30 4.66
C LEU A 284 -4.56 -5.28 4.81
N ASN A 285 -3.96 -4.11 4.65
CA ASN A 285 -2.56 -3.81 4.97
C ASN A 285 -2.49 -2.43 5.67
N PRO A 286 -1.60 -2.25 6.62
CA PRO A 286 -0.52 -3.18 7.01
C PRO A 286 -0.86 -4.11 8.20
N VAL A 287 -1.99 -4.07 8.83
CA VAL A 287 -2.23 -4.59 10.19
C VAL A 287 -1.18 -4.03 11.15
N GLN A 288 -1.28 -2.73 11.43
CA GLN A 288 -0.27 -2.04 12.25
C GLN A 288 -0.37 -2.45 13.72
N VAL A 289 0.36 -3.50 14.09
CA VAL A 289 0.28 -4.15 15.41
C VAL A 289 0.66 -3.26 16.58
N SER A 290 1.40 -2.19 16.34
CA SER A 290 1.75 -1.16 17.33
C SER A 290 0.64 -0.14 17.57
N ALA A 291 -0.39 -0.08 16.70
CA ALA A 291 -1.55 0.78 16.87
C ALA A 291 -2.58 0.13 17.80
N LYS A 292 -3.26 0.96 18.60
CA LYS A 292 -4.31 0.51 19.52
C LYS A 292 -5.37 -0.31 18.78
N ASP A 293 -5.90 -1.34 19.42
CA ASP A 293 -6.91 -2.28 18.90
C ASP A 293 -6.47 -3.14 17.69
N MET A 294 -5.33 -2.82 17.02
CA MET A 294 -4.81 -3.59 15.88
C MET A 294 -3.78 -4.66 16.29
N GLY A 295 -3.24 -4.60 17.52
CA GLY A 295 -2.20 -5.51 17.99
C GLY A 295 -2.67 -6.92 18.34
N ASP A 296 -3.95 -7.10 18.69
CA ASP A 296 -4.55 -8.42 18.94
C ASP A 296 -4.96 -9.08 17.61
N THR A 297 -3.95 -9.68 16.94
CA THR A 297 -4.13 -10.30 15.62
C THR A 297 -5.02 -11.55 15.67
N ALA A 298 -5.06 -12.26 16.79
CA ALA A 298 -6.00 -13.36 16.99
C ALA A 298 -7.45 -12.88 17.03
N ARG A 299 -7.71 -11.73 17.66
CA ARG A 299 -9.02 -11.08 17.64
C ARG A 299 -9.42 -10.64 16.24
N LEU A 300 -8.51 -9.98 15.51
CA LEU A 300 -8.76 -9.56 14.13
C LEU A 300 -9.15 -10.76 13.25
N LYS A 301 -8.39 -11.86 13.34
CA LYS A 301 -8.70 -13.09 12.58
C LYS A 301 -10.05 -13.66 12.95
N ARG A 302 -10.38 -13.74 14.24
CA ARG A 302 -11.64 -14.28 14.74
C ARG A 302 -12.86 -13.45 14.30
N GLU A 303 -12.73 -12.11 14.29
CA GLU A 303 -13.86 -11.22 14.03
C GLU A 303 -14.07 -10.92 12.54
N PHE A 304 -13.00 -10.90 11.75
CA PHE A 304 -13.06 -10.45 10.35
C PHE A 304 -12.48 -11.45 9.35
N GLY A 305 -11.76 -12.48 9.82
CA GLY A 305 -10.98 -13.36 8.96
C GLY A 305 -11.77 -14.32 8.08
N ASP A 306 -13.10 -14.33 8.16
CA ASP A 306 -14.00 -15.01 7.22
C ASP A 306 -14.28 -14.18 5.95
N LYS A 307 -14.03 -12.88 5.99
CA LYS A 307 -14.34 -11.93 4.90
C LYS A 307 -13.14 -11.08 4.48
N LEU A 308 -12.13 -10.95 5.34
CA LEU A 308 -10.99 -10.08 5.13
C LEU A 308 -9.70 -10.89 5.31
N SER A 309 -8.83 -10.84 4.31
CA SER A 309 -7.46 -11.32 4.43
C SER A 309 -6.58 -10.24 5.03
N PHE A 310 -5.41 -10.62 5.56
CA PHE A 310 -4.47 -9.73 6.24
C PHE A 310 -3.10 -9.80 5.58
N CYS A 311 -2.47 -8.63 5.33
CA CYS A 311 -1.11 -8.54 4.83
C CYS A 311 -0.28 -7.64 5.75
N GLY A 312 0.91 -8.10 6.15
CA GLY A 312 1.80 -7.32 7.01
C GLY A 312 2.00 -7.96 8.37
N ALA A 313 1.72 -7.20 9.44
CA ALA A 313 1.76 -7.56 10.85
C ALA A 313 3.15 -7.78 11.46
N ILE A 314 4.27 -7.77 10.72
CA ILE A 314 5.61 -7.82 11.33
C ILE A 314 6.03 -6.41 11.73
N ASP A 315 6.18 -6.21 13.04
CA ASP A 315 6.34 -4.91 13.66
C ASP A 315 7.61 -4.17 13.19
N THR A 316 7.41 -2.96 12.66
CA THR A 316 8.45 -2.05 12.19
C THR A 316 8.82 -0.96 13.17
N GLN A 317 8.17 -0.89 14.34
CA GLN A 317 8.48 0.12 15.35
C GLN A 317 9.41 -0.40 16.44
N TRP A 318 9.37 -1.69 16.74
CA TRP A 318 10.22 -2.29 17.77
C TRP A 318 10.92 -3.58 17.30
N ALA A 319 10.16 -4.58 16.80
CA ALA A 319 10.75 -5.90 16.54
C ALA A 319 11.84 -5.85 15.47
N LEU A 320 11.55 -5.26 14.31
CA LEU A 320 12.53 -5.17 13.22
C LEU A 320 13.71 -4.24 13.53
N PRO A 321 13.54 -2.99 14.02
CA PRO A 321 14.68 -2.09 14.24
C PRO A 321 15.48 -2.39 15.51
N TYR A 322 14.84 -2.81 16.60
CA TYR A 322 15.47 -2.88 17.92
C TYR A 322 15.49 -4.29 18.53
N GLY A 323 14.70 -5.23 18.01
CA GLY A 323 14.72 -6.62 18.46
C GLY A 323 15.99 -7.37 18.03
N THR A 324 16.27 -8.47 18.71
CA THR A 324 17.26 -9.45 18.23
C THR A 324 16.66 -10.31 17.10
N PRO A 325 17.47 -11.02 16.30
CA PRO A 325 16.96 -11.99 15.34
C PRO A 325 16.00 -13.03 15.94
N ASP A 326 16.16 -13.41 17.21
CA ASP A 326 15.27 -14.35 17.88
C ASP A 326 13.94 -13.71 18.27
N ASP A 327 13.93 -12.42 18.65
CA ASP A 327 12.70 -11.66 18.87
C ASP A 327 11.90 -11.55 17.56
N VAL A 328 12.57 -11.28 16.44
CA VAL A 328 11.92 -11.24 15.12
C VAL A 328 11.35 -12.60 14.74
N ARG A 329 12.06 -13.71 14.96
CA ARG A 329 11.53 -15.06 14.74
C ARG A 329 10.30 -15.35 15.61
N ALA A 330 10.33 -14.92 16.87
CA ALA A 330 9.19 -15.07 17.78
C ALA A 330 7.99 -14.29 17.29
N GLU A 331 8.18 -13.04 16.82
CA GLU A 331 7.14 -12.20 16.22
C GLU A 331 6.53 -12.88 14.97
N VAL A 332 7.36 -13.39 14.06
CA VAL A 332 6.90 -14.10 12.86
C VAL A 332 6.03 -15.31 13.23
N ARG A 333 6.49 -16.14 14.15
CA ARG A 333 5.69 -17.31 14.63
C ARG A 333 4.38 -16.89 15.25
N HIS A 334 4.38 -15.83 16.06
CA HIS A 334 3.17 -15.28 16.67
C HIS A 334 2.14 -14.86 15.61
N ARG A 335 2.55 -14.07 14.61
CA ARG A 335 1.62 -13.61 13.57
C ARG A 335 1.13 -14.73 12.66
N ILE A 336 1.98 -15.69 12.34
CA ILE A 336 1.57 -16.89 11.59
C ILE A 336 0.55 -17.69 12.40
N LYS A 337 0.80 -17.92 13.70
CA LYS A 337 -0.13 -18.63 14.58
C LYS A 337 -1.52 -17.99 14.60
N ASP A 338 -1.57 -16.67 14.69
CA ASP A 338 -2.83 -15.94 14.81
C ASP A 338 -3.58 -15.80 13.48
N LEU A 339 -2.87 -15.50 12.38
CA LEU A 339 -3.48 -15.04 11.14
C LEU A 339 -3.54 -16.10 10.04
N ALA A 340 -2.64 -17.09 10.06
CA ALA A 340 -2.51 -18.03 8.95
C ALA A 340 -3.49 -19.22 8.94
N PRO A 341 -3.99 -19.74 10.08
CA PRO A 341 -4.93 -20.86 10.05
C PRO A 341 -6.14 -20.59 9.16
N GLY A 342 -6.48 -21.54 8.27
CA GLY A 342 -7.55 -21.41 7.29
C GLY A 342 -7.26 -20.48 6.12
N GLY A 343 -5.99 -20.11 5.87
CA GLY A 343 -5.60 -19.14 4.83
C GLY A 343 -5.88 -17.70 5.24
N GLY A 344 -5.96 -16.77 4.27
CA GLY A 344 -6.28 -15.35 4.53
C GLY A 344 -5.13 -14.55 5.15
N TYR A 345 -3.88 -15.00 5.03
CA TYR A 345 -2.72 -14.25 5.51
C TYR A 345 -1.59 -14.22 4.48
N VAL A 346 -1.01 -13.04 4.30
CA VAL A 346 0.21 -12.78 3.53
C VAL A 346 1.20 -12.08 4.44
N LEU A 347 2.36 -12.69 4.67
CA LEU A 347 3.37 -12.13 5.56
C LEU A 347 4.12 -10.98 4.88
N ALA A 348 4.20 -9.85 5.56
CA ALA A 348 5.02 -8.70 5.20
C ALA A 348 5.40 -7.91 6.47
N SER A 349 6.31 -6.97 6.36
CA SER A 349 6.48 -5.91 7.36
C SER A 349 5.22 -5.04 7.45
N VAL A 350 4.97 -4.43 8.61
CA VAL A 350 3.84 -3.49 8.80
C VAL A 350 3.92 -2.37 7.76
N HIS A 351 5.09 -1.79 7.56
CA HIS A 351 5.32 -0.76 6.56
C HIS A 351 6.71 -0.94 5.92
N CYS A 352 7.10 -0.05 5.00
CA CYS A 352 8.42 -0.09 4.36
C CYS A 352 9.55 -0.18 5.39
N ILE A 353 10.52 -1.03 5.11
CA ILE A 353 11.65 -1.26 6.01
C ILE A 353 12.60 -0.05 5.98
N GLN A 354 12.84 0.50 7.17
CA GLN A 354 13.68 1.67 7.37
C GLN A 354 15.17 1.32 7.32
N PRO A 355 16.06 2.32 7.08
CA PRO A 355 17.50 2.07 6.95
C PRO A 355 18.21 1.66 8.24
N ASP A 356 17.59 1.84 9.39
CA ASP A 356 18.10 1.46 10.72
C ASP A 356 17.85 -0.02 11.06
N VAL A 357 17.00 -0.71 10.29
CA VAL A 357 16.73 -2.14 10.51
C VAL A 357 17.98 -2.98 10.17
N PRO A 358 18.51 -3.77 11.12
CA PRO A 358 19.63 -4.66 10.87
C PRO A 358 19.31 -5.72 9.80
N ILE A 359 20.24 -5.97 8.88
CA ILE A 359 20.07 -7.00 7.82
C ILE A 359 19.81 -8.39 8.45
N ALA A 360 20.42 -8.69 9.58
CA ALA A 360 20.19 -9.94 10.32
C ALA A 360 18.73 -10.13 10.72
N ASN A 361 18.02 -9.05 11.04
CA ASN A 361 16.59 -9.07 11.38
C ASN A 361 15.72 -9.30 10.14
N ILE A 362 16.09 -8.74 8.99
CA ILE A 362 15.42 -9.01 7.71
C ILE A 362 15.59 -10.49 7.33
N CYS A 363 16.82 -11.01 7.42
CA CYS A 363 17.08 -12.43 7.20
C CYS A 363 16.27 -13.31 8.16
N ALA A 364 16.23 -12.98 9.44
CA ALA A 364 15.48 -13.74 10.45
C ALA A 364 13.98 -13.77 10.15
N MET A 365 13.40 -12.63 9.71
CA MET A 365 12.00 -12.54 9.29
C MET A 365 11.69 -13.47 8.12
N LEU A 366 12.48 -13.40 7.04
CA LEU A 366 12.24 -14.16 5.82
C LEU A 366 12.49 -15.67 6.03
N ASP A 367 13.59 -16.02 6.72
CA ASP A 367 13.92 -17.40 7.04
C ASP A 367 12.85 -18.08 7.90
N GLU A 368 12.36 -17.37 8.93
CA GLU A 368 11.34 -17.91 9.82
C GLU A 368 9.98 -18.00 9.11
N ALA A 369 9.64 -17.03 8.27
CA ALA A 369 8.44 -17.08 7.43
C ALA A 369 8.43 -18.33 6.54
N ALA A 370 9.55 -18.65 5.92
CA ALA A 370 9.69 -19.83 5.06
C ALA A 370 9.62 -21.16 5.85
N LYS A 371 10.02 -21.17 7.12
CA LYS A 371 10.01 -22.36 8.00
C LYS A 371 8.67 -22.56 8.68
N ALA A 372 8.25 -21.57 9.48
CA ALA A 372 7.05 -21.65 10.31
C ALA A 372 5.76 -21.53 9.50
N GLY A 373 5.83 -20.92 8.32
CA GLY A 373 4.66 -20.72 7.45
C GLY A 373 4.23 -21.96 6.64
N ARG A 374 4.92 -23.11 6.73
CA ARG A 374 4.56 -24.33 5.98
C ARG A 374 3.32 -24.98 6.56
N TYR A 375 2.36 -25.30 5.69
CA TYR A 375 1.19 -26.07 6.10
C TYR A 375 1.43 -27.59 5.98
N PRO A 376 0.85 -28.42 6.93
CA PRO A 376 0.11 -27.99 8.12
C PRO A 376 1.01 -27.24 9.10
N LEU A 377 0.49 -26.15 9.69
CA LEU A 377 1.26 -25.32 10.61
C LEU A 377 1.63 -26.11 11.88
N ALA A 378 2.92 -26.10 12.22
CA ALA A 378 3.43 -26.72 13.45
C ALA A 378 3.57 -25.65 14.56
N LEU A 379 2.42 -25.19 15.10
CA LEU A 379 2.37 -24.04 16.03
C LEU A 379 1.93 -24.44 17.43
#